data_7e6fd3fd73287683ada4a288d7c4e1c7
#
_entry.id   7e6fd3fd73287683ada4a288d7c4e1c7
#
_cell.length_a   1.000
_cell.length_b   1.000
_cell.length_c   1.000
_cell.angle_alpha   90.00
_cell.angle_beta   90.00
_cell.angle_gamma   90.00
#
_symmetry.space_group_name_H-M   'P 1'
#
loop_
_entity.id
_entity.type
_entity.pdbx_description
1 polymer ?
#
loop_
_entity_poly.entity_id
_entity_poly.type
_entity_poly.pdbx_seq_one_letter_code
_entity_poly.pdbx_strand_id
1 'polypeptide(L)'
;WSSDVCSSDLIGLKLSVLVGTVFFAGAVFFPEALMRIYTDDANMIASGAEYLRVVGFSYLFLSLSQPYLSAMKSIEQVRISTILNSVALVLNIVLNATFIFGWIPGIPPLGITGVALATVIARAVEFALCIVVGERFKKLRLRPRLFTLHSRVLWRDFIRYSLPAIGNEFVWGLAFSMYSVIMGHLG
;
A
#
# COMPACT_ATOMS: atom_id res chain seq x y z
N TRP A 1 -21.23 -14.05 -14.65
CA TRP A 1 -20.32 -14.14 -13.49
C TRP A 1 -19.02 -13.38 -13.70
N SER A 2 -18.41 -13.43 -14.90
CA SER A 2 -17.10 -12.78 -15.13
C SER A 2 -17.17 -11.26 -15.32
N SER A 3 -18.32 -10.69 -15.71
CA SER A 3 -18.46 -9.25 -15.95
C SER A 3 -18.70 -8.44 -14.67
N ASP A 4 -19.44 -9.00 -13.71
CA ASP A 4 -19.80 -8.28 -12.47
C ASP A 4 -18.64 -8.24 -11.48
N VAL A 5 -17.88 -9.33 -11.34
CA VAL A 5 -16.64 -9.38 -10.55
C VAL A 5 -15.63 -8.38 -11.10
N CYS A 6 -15.46 -8.30 -12.42
CA CYS A 6 -14.54 -7.35 -13.05
C CYS A 6 -14.97 -5.89 -12.82
N SER A 7 -16.26 -5.61 -12.72
CA SER A 7 -16.79 -4.25 -12.54
C SER A 7 -16.63 -3.75 -11.11
N SER A 8 -16.86 -4.59 -10.09
CA SER A 8 -16.65 -4.26 -8.67
C SER A 8 -15.17 -4.08 -8.35
N ASP A 9 -14.29 -4.94 -8.90
CA ASP A 9 -12.84 -4.85 -8.73
C ASP A 9 -12.27 -3.55 -9.32
N LEU A 10 -12.86 -3.06 -10.43
CA LEU A 10 -12.48 -1.78 -11.02
C LEU A 10 -12.86 -0.58 -10.17
N ILE A 11 -14.02 -0.62 -9.51
CA ILE A 11 -14.41 0.42 -8.57
C ILE A 11 -13.47 0.42 -7.37
N GLY A 12 -13.16 -0.77 -6.84
CA GLY A 12 -12.18 -0.96 -5.78
C GLY A 12 -10.80 -0.41 -6.15
N LEU A 13 -10.34 -0.67 -7.38
CA LEU A 13 -9.07 -0.15 -7.89
C LEU A 13 -9.07 1.38 -7.98
N LYS A 14 -10.14 2.01 -8.52
CA LYS A 14 -10.25 3.47 -8.59
C LYS A 14 -10.21 4.12 -7.21
N LEU A 15 -10.95 3.56 -6.27
CA LEU A 15 -10.99 4.05 -4.89
C LEU A 15 -9.63 3.89 -4.21
N SER A 16 -8.99 2.74 -4.39
CA SER A 16 -7.66 2.47 -3.84
C SER A 16 -6.61 3.43 -4.39
N VAL A 17 -6.61 3.69 -5.70
CA VAL A 17 -5.69 4.65 -6.33
C VAL A 17 -5.94 6.06 -5.82
N LEU A 18 -7.21 6.48 -5.67
CA LEU A 18 -7.56 7.78 -5.12
C LEU A 18 -7.02 7.92 -3.68
N VAL A 19 -7.33 6.96 -2.82
CA VAL A 19 -6.87 6.93 -1.43
C VAL A 19 -5.34 6.88 -1.37
N GLY A 20 -4.70 6.00 -2.13
CA GLY A 20 -3.25 5.90 -2.19
C GLY A 20 -2.57 7.20 -2.63
N THR A 21 -3.18 7.93 -3.59
CA THR A 21 -2.68 9.25 -4.02
C THR A 21 -2.82 10.29 -2.92
N VAL A 22 -3.91 10.29 -2.16
CA VAL A 22 -4.10 11.19 -1.01
C VAL A 22 -3.05 10.91 0.07
N PHE A 23 -2.83 9.63 0.41
CA PHE A 23 -1.80 9.26 1.38
C PHE A 23 -0.39 9.57 0.89
N PHE A 24 -0.09 9.35 -0.38
CA PHE A 24 1.15 9.77 -1.01
C PHE A 24 1.36 11.27 -0.89
N ALA A 25 0.36 12.06 -1.27
CA ALA A 25 0.43 13.52 -1.18
C ALA A 25 0.63 14.00 0.27
N GLY A 26 -0.11 13.43 1.22
CA GLY A 26 0.06 13.71 2.65
C GLY A 26 1.47 13.39 3.16
N ALA A 27 1.98 12.21 2.85
CA ALA A 27 3.30 11.76 3.30
C ALA A 27 4.45 12.54 2.68
N VAL A 28 4.34 12.97 1.41
CA VAL A 28 5.42 13.67 0.70
C VAL A 28 5.38 15.18 0.95
N PHE A 29 4.19 15.80 0.91
CA PHE A 29 4.06 17.25 1.01
C PHE A 29 3.89 17.76 2.45
N PHE A 30 3.30 16.95 3.35
CA PHE A 30 3.01 17.33 4.73
C PHE A 30 3.55 16.34 5.77
N PRO A 31 4.78 15.82 5.64
CA PRO A 31 5.29 14.78 6.53
C PRO A 31 5.45 15.26 7.98
N GLU A 32 5.92 16.50 8.16
CA GLU A 32 6.09 17.06 9.50
C GLU A 32 4.77 17.29 10.24
N ALA A 33 3.73 17.74 9.51
CA ALA A 33 2.41 17.91 10.09
C ALA A 33 1.81 16.56 10.53
N LEU A 34 2.04 15.50 9.75
CA LEU A 34 1.63 14.15 10.11
C LEU A 34 2.40 13.63 11.33
N MET A 35 3.70 13.87 11.40
CA MET A 35 4.51 13.43 12.53
C MET A 35 4.16 14.15 13.84
N ARG A 36 3.79 15.43 13.78
CA ARG A 36 3.34 16.21 14.96
C ARG A 36 2.06 15.66 15.60
N ILE A 37 1.28 14.86 14.89
CA ILE A 37 0.12 14.16 15.47
C ILE A 37 0.57 13.08 16.47
N TYR A 38 1.75 12.49 16.24
CA TYR A 38 2.25 11.35 16.99
C TYR A 38 3.23 11.72 18.11
N THR A 39 3.97 12.82 17.97
CA THR A 39 5.00 13.22 18.94
C THR A 39 5.32 14.71 18.86
N ASP A 40 5.77 15.28 19.99
CA ASP A 40 6.28 16.65 20.07
C ASP A 40 7.82 16.73 20.01
N ASP A 41 8.52 15.59 20.00
CA ASP A 41 9.99 15.56 19.92
C ASP A 41 10.47 15.96 18.52
N ALA A 42 11.22 17.07 18.46
CA ALA A 42 11.75 17.62 17.21
C ALA A 42 12.66 16.64 16.44
N ASN A 43 13.44 15.80 17.14
CA ASN A 43 14.33 14.83 16.53
C ASN A 43 13.52 13.68 15.89
N MET A 44 12.48 13.22 16.59
CA MET A 44 11.57 12.20 16.08
C MET A 44 10.77 12.72 14.89
N ILE A 45 10.31 13.98 14.94
CA ILE A 45 9.60 14.61 13.81
C ILE A 45 10.51 14.70 12.58
N ALA A 46 11.75 15.13 12.73
CA ALA A 46 12.69 15.24 11.62
C ALA A 46 12.97 13.88 10.98
N SER A 47 13.32 12.88 11.77
CA SER A 47 13.61 11.52 11.30
C SER A 47 12.38 10.84 10.68
N GLY A 48 11.21 11.00 11.29
CA GLY A 48 9.96 10.46 10.79
C GLY A 48 9.50 11.14 9.50
N ALA A 49 9.73 12.45 9.35
CA ALA A 49 9.41 13.17 8.13
C ALA A 49 10.29 12.72 6.95
N GLU A 50 11.57 12.46 7.19
CA GLU A 50 12.47 11.89 6.19
C GLU A 50 12.00 10.50 5.74
N TYR A 51 11.65 9.64 6.69
CA TYR A 51 11.08 8.33 6.42
C TYR A 51 9.79 8.43 5.60
N LEU A 52 8.84 9.28 6.00
CA LEU A 52 7.55 9.43 5.34
C LEU A 52 7.69 9.93 3.88
N ARG A 53 8.60 10.85 3.62
CA ARG A 53 8.87 11.35 2.26
C ARG A 53 9.28 10.22 1.32
N VAL A 54 10.11 9.30 1.80
CA VAL A 54 10.59 8.16 0.99
C VAL A 54 9.50 7.08 0.91
N VAL A 55 8.96 6.64 2.06
CA VAL A 55 7.99 5.55 2.08
C VAL A 55 6.67 5.92 1.41
N GLY A 56 6.35 7.22 1.31
CA GLY A 56 5.16 7.71 0.61
C GLY A 56 5.02 7.16 -0.80
N PHE A 57 6.12 6.99 -1.53
CA PHE A 57 6.11 6.38 -2.87
C PHE A 57 5.59 4.94 -2.87
N SER A 58 5.76 4.20 -1.78
CA SER A 58 5.24 2.84 -1.68
C SER A 58 3.71 2.79 -1.71
N TYR A 59 3.02 3.85 -1.26
CA TYR A 59 1.54 3.92 -1.27
C TYR A 59 0.97 3.89 -2.68
N LEU A 60 1.68 4.44 -3.67
CA LEU A 60 1.26 4.36 -5.07
C LEU A 60 1.33 2.92 -5.60
N PHE A 61 2.44 2.22 -5.34
CA PHE A 61 2.56 0.82 -5.74
C PHE A 61 1.55 -0.06 -5.00
N LEU A 62 1.36 0.17 -3.69
CA LEU A 62 0.42 -0.55 -2.86
C LEU A 62 -1.03 -0.39 -3.35
N SER A 63 -1.41 0.85 -3.73
CA SER A 63 -2.77 1.14 -4.21
C SER A 63 -3.12 0.46 -5.52
N LEU A 64 -2.11 0.05 -6.29
CA LEU A 64 -2.27 -0.69 -7.54
C LEU A 64 -2.17 -2.21 -7.32
N SER A 65 -1.20 -2.67 -6.50
CA SER A 65 -0.96 -4.09 -6.30
C SER A 65 -2.03 -4.76 -5.43
N GLN A 66 -2.51 -4.13 -4.36
CA GLN A 66 -3.46 -4.74 -3.42
C GLN A 66 -4.83 -5.06 -4.03
N PRO A 67 -5.48 -4.16 -4.79
CA PRO A 67 -6.72 -4.50 -5.49
C PRO A 67 -6.52 -5.63 -6.50
N TYR A 68 -5.38 -5.64 -7.20
CA TYR A 68 -5.04 -6.71 -8.13
C TYR A 68 -4.92 -8.07 -7.43
N LEU A 69 -4.19 -8.13 -6.30
CA LEU A 69 -4.05 -9.34 -5.50
C LEU A 69 -5.40 -9.79 -4.91
N SER A 70 -6.27 -8.85 -4.54
CA SER A 70 -7.62 -9.12 -4.07
C SER A 70 -8.48 -9.72 -5.19
N ALA A 71 -8.44 -9.15 -6.39
CA ALA A 71 -9.13 -9.68 -7.57
C ALA A 71 -8.64 -11.10 -7.93
N MET A 72 -7.34 -11.37 -7.79
CA MET A 72 -6.78 -12.71 -7.98
C MET A 72 -7.37 -13.73 -6.98
N LYS A 73 -7.57 -13.32 -5.73
CA LYS A 73 -8.22 -14.15 -4.70
C LYS A 73 -9.68 -14.43 -5.05
N SER A 74 -10.41 -13.45 -5.57
CA SER A 74 -11.81 -13.56 -5.98
C SER A 74 -12.03 -14.56 -7.13
N ILE A 75 -11.03 -14.75 -7.98
CA ILE A 75 -11.06 -15.76 -9.07
C ILE A 75 -10.39 -17.08 -8.68
N GLU A 76 -10.32 -17.38 -7.39
CA GLU A 76 -9.78 -18.62 -6.82
C GLU A 76 -8.27 -18.84 -7.06
N GLN A 77 -7.54 -17.83 -7.53
CA GLN A 77 -6.07 -17.87 -7.71
C GLN A 77 -5.32 -17.47 -6.42
N VAL A 78 -5.79 -17.95 -5.28
CA VAL A 78 -5.26 -17.61 -3.95
C VAL A 78 -3.77 -17.95 -3.83
N ARG A 79 -3.35 -19.11 -4.38
CA ARG A 79 -1.94 -19.54 -4.32
C ARG A 79 -0.99 -18.53 -4.95
N ILE A 80 -1.35 -17.98 -6.11
CA ILE A 80 -0.51 -17.01 -6.82
C ILE A 80 -0.43 -15.71 -6.02
N SER A 81 -1.57 -15.21 -5.55
CA SER A 81 -1.63 -14.01 -4.71
C SER A 81 -0.79 -14.15 -3.44
N THR A 82 -0.86 -15.33 -2.77
CA THR A 82 -0.07 -15.60 -1.58
C THR A 82 1.43 -15.64 -1.88
N ILE A 83 1.84 -16.29 -2.97
CA ILE A 83 3.25 -16.35 -3.37
C ILE A 83 3.80 -14.96 -3.66
N LEU A 84 3.07 -14.13 -4.41
CA LEU A 84 3.50 -12.77 -4.74
C LEU A 84 3.69 -11.92 -3.48
N ASN A 85 2.72 -11.98 -2.56
CA ASN A 85 2.80 -11.25 -1.30
C ASN A 85 3.95 -11.77 -0.40
N SER A 86 4.15 -13.10 -0.36
CA SER A 86 5.25 -13.70 0.41
C SER A 86 6.62 -13.33 -0.15
N VAL A 87 6.78 -13.30 -1.47
CA VAL A 87 8.03 -12.86 -2.12
C VAL A 87 8.33 -11.41 -1.79
N ALA A 88 7.32 -10.52 -1.86
CA ALA A 88 7.49 -9.12 -1.49
C ALA A 88 7.87 -8.94 -0.01
N LEU A 89 7.26 -9.74 0.89
CA LEU A 89 7.56 -9.72 2.32
C LEU A 89 9.01 -10.17 2.59
N VAL A 90 9.41 -11.30 2.03
CA VAL A 90 10.78 -11.82 2.19
C VAL A 90 11.80 -10.82 1.63
N LEU A 91 11.54 -10.27 0.45
CA LEU A 91 12.39 -9.25 -0.15
C LEU A 91 12.51 -8.02 0.75
N ASN A 92 11.40 -7.55 1.32
CA ASN A 92 11.40 -6.43 2.26
C ASN A 92 12.27 -6.72 3.49
N ILE A 93 12.14 -7.91 4.08
CA ILE A 93 12.95 -8.31 5.25
C ILE A 93 14.43 -8.33 4.89
N VAL A 94 14.80 -8.94 3.76
CA VAL A 94 16.20 -9.04 3.32
C VAL A 94 16.79 -7.66 3.03
N LEU A 95 16.06 -6.80 2.32
CA LEU A 95 16.49 -5.44 2.02
C LEU A 95 16.62 -4.58 3.28
N ASN A 96 15.68 -4.69 4.23
CA ASN A 96 15.77 -4.02 5.52
C ASN A 96 17.03 -4.43 6.27
N ALA A 97 17.27 -5.73 6.40
CA ALA A 97 18.48 -6.24 7.05
C ALA A 97 19.74 -5.72 6.33
N THR A 98 19.74 -5.73 5.01
CA THR A 98 20.86 -5.28 4.20
C THR A 98 21.19 -3.79 4.43
N PHE A 99 20.16 -2.92 4.41
CA PHE A 99 20.36 -1.48 4.55
C PHE A 99 20.59 -1.02 5.99
N ILE A 100 20.08 -1.77 6.97
CA ILE A 100 20.35 -1.46 8.39
C ILE A 100 21.77 -1.90 8.78
N PHE A 101 22.16 -3.13 8.43
CA PHE A 101 23.43 -3.70 8.85
C PHE A 101 24.59 -3.43 7.89
N GLY A 102 24.32 -2.86 6.70
CA GLY A 102 25.38 -2.55 5.73
C GLY A 102 26.08 -3.80 5.16
N TRP A 103 25.34 -4.89 4.94
CA TRP A 103 25.91 -6.16 4.45
C TRP A 103 26.47 -6.09 3.03
N ILE A 104 26.13 -5.06 2.26
CA ILE A 104 26.67 -4.88 0.91
C ILE A 104 27.95 -4.04 0.99
N PRO A 105 29.12 -4.59 0.58
CA PRO A 105 30.36 -3.82 0.51
C PRO A 105 30.18 -2.57 -0.40
N GLY A 106 30.46 -1.39 0.15
CA GLY A 106 30.34 -0.11 -0.57
C GLY A 106 29.04 0.67 -0.32
N ILE A 107 28.05 0.13 0.39
CA ILE A 107 26.87 0.86 0.83
C ILE A 107 26.99 1.09 2.35
N PRO A 108 27.12 2.34 2.81
CA PRO A 108 27.10 2.63 4.24
C PRO A 108 25.70 2.31 4.82
N PRO A 109 25.56 2.01 6.11
CA PRO A 109 24.27 1.80 6.73
C PRO A 109 23.41 3.06 6.58
N LEU A 110 22.29 2.91 5.86
CA LEU A 110 21.39 4.02 5.52
C LEU A 110 20.39 4.35 6.65
N GLY A 111 20.38 3.56 7.74
CA GLY A 111 19.50 3.79 8.87
C GLY A 111 18.00 3.81 8.48
N ILE A 112 17.28 4.82 8.96
CA ILE A 112 15.83 4.97 8.77
C ILE A 112 15.45 5.12 7.30
N THR A 113 16.23 5.88 6.54
CA THR A 113 16.01 6.08 5.10
C THR A 113 16.17 4.79 4.31
N GLY A 114 17.10 3.93 4.73
CA GLY A 114 17.28 2.60 4.15
C GLY A 114 16.07 1.70 4.32
N VAL A 115 15.43 1.73 5.49
CA VAL A 115 14.18 0.98 5.76
C VAL A 115 13.04 1.45 4.86
N ALA A 116 12.91 2.79 4.70
CA ALA A 116 11.91 3.36 3.79
C ALA A 116 12.15 2.91 2.34
N LEU A 117 13.41 2.96 1.90
CA LEU A 117 13.81 2.56 0.55
C LEU A 117 13.58 1.06 0.29
N ALA A 118 13.90 0.20 1.26
CA ALA A 118 13.61 -1.23 1.20
C ALA A 118 12.11 -1.50 0.97
N THR A 119 11.26 -0.75 1.68
CA THR A 119 9.81 -0.87 1.53
C THR A 119 9.35 -0.43 0.14
N VAL A 120 9.85 0.69 -0.38
CA VAL A 120 9.52 1.15 -1.74
C VAL A 120 9.94 0.14 -2.79
N ILE A 121 11.18 -0.39 -2.70
CA ILE A 121 11.68 -1.39 -3.64
C ILE A 121 10.84 -2.67 -3.58
N ALA A 122 10.54 -3.18 -2.39
CA ALA A 122 9.73 -4.38 -2.23
C ALA A 122 8.33 -4.22 -2.84
N ARG A 123 7.68 -3.07 -2.65
CA ARG A 123 6.36 -2.77 -3.24
C ARG A 123 6.43 -2.54 -4.75
N ALA A 124 7.49 -1.92 -5.26
CA ALA A 124 7.71 -1.79 -6.70
C ALA A 124 7.89 -3.17 -7.38
N VAL A 125 8.66 -4.06 -6.75
CA VAL A 125 8.84 -5.45 -7.24
C VAL A 125 7.52 -6.23 -7.17
N GLU A 126 6.77 -6.12 -6.08
CA GLU A 126 5.43 -6.73 -5.96
C GLU A 126 4.51 -6.29 -7.11
N PHE A 127 4.45 -5.00 -7.38
CA PHE A 127 3.67 -4.45 -8.47
C PHE A 127 4.15 -4.96 -9.85
N ALA A 128 5.45 -4.97 -10.10
CA ALA A 128 6.02 -5.52 -11.32
C ALA A 128 5.67 -7.00 -11.52
N LEU A 129 5.76 -7.80 -10.46
CA LEU A 129 5.36 -9.21 -10.47
C LEU A 129 3.86 -9.37 -10.76
N CYS A 130 3.00 -8.51 -10.20
CA CYS A 130 1.57 -8.50 -10.51
C CYS A 130 1.32 -8.27 -12.00
N ILE A 131 2.03 -7.33 -12.64
CA ILE A 131 1.92 -7.07 -14.08
C ILE A 131 2.35 -8.30 -14.89
N VAL A 132 3.52 -8.87 -14.60
CA VAL A 132 4.06 -10.05 -15.31
C VAL A 132 3.11 -11.24 -15.22
N VAL A 133 2.58 -11.49 -14.02
CA VAL A 133 1.62 -12.57 -13.79
C VAL A 133 0.30 -12.29 -14.52
N GLY A 134 -0.19 -11.04 -14.49
CA GLY A 134 -1.40 -10.64 -15.19
C GLY A 134 -1.34 -10.84 -16.70
N GLU A 135 -0.19 -10.55 -17.30
CA GLU A 135 0.03 -10.80 -18.74
C GLU A 135 0.09 -12.29 -19.08
N ARG A 136 0.75 -13.11 -18.24
CA ARG A 136 0.86 -14.55 -18.45
C ARG A 136 -0.47 -15.28 -18.35
N PHE A 137 -1.29 -14.95 -17.39
CA PHE A 137 -2.55 -15.66 -17.13
C PHE A 137 -3.73 -15.18 -17.98
N LYS A 138 -3.60 -14.09 -18.77
CA LYS A 138 -4.61 -13.52 -19.69
C LYS A 138 -6.01 -13.30 -19.10
N LYS A 139 -6.24 -13.67 -17.84
CA LYS A 139 -7.55 -13.61 -17.15
C LYS A 139 -7.83 -12.25 -16.52
N LEU A 140 -6.80 -11.53 -16.12
CA LEU A 140 -6.88 -10.21 -15.48
C LEU A 140 -5.89 -9.24 -16.16
N ARG A 141 -6.22 -8.79 -17.37
CA ARG A 141 -5.49 -7.69 -18.00
C ARG A 141 -6.04 -6.37 -17.48
N LEU A 142 -5.19 -5.59 -16.81
CA LEU A 142 -5.45 -4.18 -16.52
C LEU A 142 -5.52 -3.41 -17.85
N ARG A 143 -6.71 -3.34 -18.44
CA ARG A 143 -6.94 -2.52 -19.64
C ARG A 143 -7.26 -1.10 -19.18
N PRO A 144 -6.48 -0.08 -19.55
CA PRO A 144 -6.75 1.32 -19.16
C PRO A 144 -8.14 1.81 -19.61
N ARG A 145 -8.72 1.22 -20.66
CA ARG A 145 -10.11 1.48 -21.10
C ARG A 145 -11.18 1.11 -20.06
N LEU A 146 -10.87 0.24 -19.11
CA LEU A 146 -11.82 -0.14 -18.05
C LEU A 146 -12.01 0.98 -17.00
N PHE A 147 -11.06 1.92 -16.89
CA PHE A 147 -11.20 3.08 -16.02
C PHE A 147 -12.32 4.06 -16.43
N THR A 148 -12.83 3.96 -17.66
CA THR A 148 -13.90 4.84 -18.17
C THR A 148 -15.31 4.30 -17.96
N LEU A 149 -15.47 3.03 -17.58
CA LEU A 149 -16.77 2.44 -17.29
C LEU A 149 -17.36 3.06 -16.02
N HIS A 150 -18.45 3.81 -16.19
CA HIS A 150 -19.19 4.44 -15.09
C HIS A 150 -20.63 3.91 -15.06
N SER A 151 -20.93 3.03 -14.08
CA SER A 151 -22.29 2.56 -13.83
C SER A 151 -22.74 3.02 -12.45
N ARG A 152 -23.76 3.87 -12.37
CA ARG A 152 -24.32 4.38 -11.11
C ARG A 152 -24.87 3.26 -10.22
N VAL A 153 -25.40 2.21 -10.81
CA VAL A 153 -25.98 1.06 -10.09
C VAL A 153 -24.85 0.31 -9.36
N LEU A 154 -23.79 -0.04 -10.09
CA LEU A 154 -22.63 -0.73 -9.52
C LEU A 154 -21.94 0.07 -8.41
N TRP A 155 -21.86 1.40 -8.56
CA TRP A 155 -21.32 2.29 -7.52
C TRP A 155 -22.14 2.23 -6.24
N ARG A 156 -23.48 2.32 -6.37
CA ARG A 156 -24.38 2.27 -5.21
C ARG A 156 -24.29 0.94 -4.47
N ASP A 157 -24.27 -0.15 -5.22
CA ASP A 157 -24.19 -1.49 -4.63
C ASP A 157 -22.82 -1.73 -3.99
N PHE A 158 -21.73 -1.33 -4.66
CA PHE A 158 -20.38 -1.39 -4.09
C PHE A 158 -20.29 -0.61 -2.77
N ILE A 159 -20.73 0.63 -2.72
CA ILE A 159 -20.70 1.44 -1.50
C ILE A 159 -21.55 0.77 -0.40
N ARG A 160 -22.74 0.32 -0.72
CA ARG A 160 -23.65 -0.30 0.25
C ARG A 160 -23.04 -1.54 0.92
N TYR A 161 -22.37 -2.38 0.16
CA TYR A 161 -21.73 -3.60 0.71
C TYR A 161 -20.34 -3.36 1.29
N SER A 162 -19.59 -2.40 0.77
CA SER A 162 -18.23 -2.12 1.26
C SER A 162 -18.20 -1.17 2.46
N LEU A 163 -19.22 -0.30 2.63
CA LEU A 163 -19.24 0.69 3.71
C LEU A 163 -19.14 0.10 5.12
N PRO A 164 -19.85 -0.99 5.47
CA PRO A 164 -19.69 -1.61 6.78
C PRO A 164 -18.28 -2.18 7.01
N ALA A 165 -17.69 -2.80 5.97
CA ALA A 165 -16.34 -3.34 6.05
C ALA A 165 -15.30 -2.21 6.21
N ILE A 166 -15.40 -1.15 5.39
CA ILE A 166 -14.54 0.03 5.50
C ILE A 166 -14.69 0.68 6.87
N GLY A 167 -15.92 0.79 7.39
CA GLY A 167 -16.19 1.35 8.72
C GLY A 167 -15.50 0.53 9.83
N ASN A 168 -15.55 -0.79 9.76
CA ASN A 168 -14.88 -1.67 10.71
C ASN A 168 -13.35 -1.49 10.66
N GLU A 169 -12.75 -1.51 9.47
CA GLU A 169 -11.32 -1.30 9.28
C GLU A 169 -10.87 0.10 9.73
N PHE A 170 -11.70 1.11 9.47
CA PHE A 170 -11.41 2.48 9.90
C PHE A 170 -11.41 2.61 11.42
N VAL A 171 -12.40 2.05 12.13
CA VAL A 171 -12.44 2.05 13.60
C VAL A 171 -11.25 1.31 14.18
N TRP A 172 -10.88 0.16 13.59
CA TRP A 172 -9.72 -0.61 14.02
C TRP A 172 -8.41 0.16 13.79
N GLY A 173 -8.25 0.78 12.63
CA GLY A 173 -7.12 1.65 12.32
C GLY A 173 -7.02 2.87 13.24
N LEU A 174 -8.15 3.52 13.57
CA LEU A 174 -8.19 4.61 14.54
C LEU A 174 -7.74 4.14 15.93
N ALA A 175 -8.21 3.00 16.41
CA ALA A 175 -7.82 2.48 17.71
C ALA A 175 -6.31 2.23 17.79
N PHE A 176 -5.72 1.66 16.74
CA PHE A 176 -4.27 1.44 16.63
C PHE A 176 -3.49 2.77 16.57
N SER A 177 -3.98 3.74 15.81
CA SER A 177 -3.36 5.06 15.71
C SER A 177 -3.43 5.82 17.05
N MET A 178 -4.57 5.76 17.76
CA MET A 178 -4.72 6.34 19.09
C MET A 178 -3.75 5.74 20.11
N TYR A 179 -3.56 4.41 20.07
CA TYR A 179 -2.55 3.76 20.90
C TYR A 179 -1.14 4.31 20.63
N SER A 180 -0.76 4.45 19.36
CA SER A 180 0.55 4.98 18.96
C SER A 180 0.73 6.45 19.38
N VAL A 181 -0.32 7.26 19.26
CA VAL A 181 -0.30 8.67 19.70
C VAL A 181 -0.11 8.77 21.21
N ILE A 182 -0.85 7.97 21.99
CA ILE A 182 -0.72 7.96 23.46
C ILE A 182 0.70 7.58 23.87
N MET A 183 1.25 6.52 23.27
CA MET A 183 2.62 6.06 23.57
C MET A 183 3.67 7.09 23.15
N GLY A 184 3.48 7.80 22.04
CA GLY A 184 4.41 8.82 21.56
C GLY A 184 4.44 10.11 22.38
N HIS A 185 3.37 10.39 23.17
CA HIS A 185 3.33 11.54 24.07
C HIS A 185 3.65 11.19 25.54
N LEU A 186 3.65 9.91 25.89
CA LEU A 186 3.99 9.45 27.24
C LEU A 186 5.48 9.13 27.45
N GLY A 187 6.22 8.95 26.39
CA GLY A 187 7.60 8.50 26.50
C GLY A 187 8.60 9.12 25.68
#